data_95cb5ab745dd539b4c1e41988a43036c
#
_entry.id   95cb5ab745dd539b4c1e41988a43036c
#
_cell.length_a   1.000
_cell.length_b   1.000
_cell.length_c   1.000
_cell.angle_alpha   90.00
_cell.angle_beta   90.00
_cell.angle_gamma   90.00
#
_symmetry.space_group_name_H-M   'P 1'
#
loop_
_entity.id
_entity.type
_entity.pdbx_description
1 polymer ?
#
loop_
_entity_poly.entity_id
_entity_poly.type
_entity_poly.pdbx_seq_one_letter_code
_entity_poly.pdbx_strand_id
1 'polypeptide(L)'
;MVVTHYRPDGDAVGATLGLTHYLRACGHTVTPVVPSEMPPFLHWLPGAGDVLNYEARPHPVLDALKEAEVIFCLDLNDLSRTQTLETPLREATAPRVLIDHHMFPKDEFFCGTSLPDKSSTCEMVYDFIVEHGGVDKINPEIAQCIYTGLLTDTGAFRFPATTASVHRVVADLKDRGLEHTPIHEAIYDSWTQSRMRFLGFALGERMEIFPKQKSGLIAISKRDAQLFNLGPGDTEGLVIYPLSITGIRFSVLITERPTEVRMSFRSKGDFDVNEFARKHFNGGGHFNASGGKSNLTFAETVAKFKSLLNQYHPE
;
A
#
# COMPACT_ATOMS: atom_id res chain seq x y z
N MET A 1 -10.43 -12.33 -14.06
CA MET A 1 -10.29 -11.97 -12.61
C MET A 1 -9.18 -10.94 -12.45
N VAL A 2 -9.31 -10.02 -11.48
CA VAL A 2 -8.24 -9.10 -11.08
C VAL A 2 -8.01 -9.27 -9.59
N VAL A 3 -6.77 -9.50 -9.16
CA VAL A 3 -6.40 -9.77 -7.76
C VAL A 3 -5.22 -8.93 -7.34
N THR A 4 -5.15 -8.58 -6.06
CA THR A 4 -4.05 -7.84 -5.45
C THR A 4 -3.57 -8.49 -4.16
N HIS A 5 -2.66 -7.83 -3.41
CA HIS A 5 -2.04 -8.38 -2.22
C HIS A 5 -2.95 -8.36 -0.97
N TYR A 6 -2.56 -9.12 0.04
CA TYR A 6 -3.18 -9.16 1.36
C TYR A 6 -3.04 -7.82 2.10
N ARG A 7 -4.13 -7.35 2.73
CA ARG A 7 -4.23 -6.00 3.33
C ARG A 7 -3.94 -4.92 2.32
N PRO A 8 -4.79 -4.84 1.28
CA PRO A 8 -4.58 -3.91 0.19
C PRO A 8 -4.62 -2.47 0.68
N ASP A 9 -3.79 -1.64 0.09
CA ASP A 9 -3.75 -0.19 0.30
C ASP A 9 -4.45 0.57 -0.83
N GLY A 10 -4.22 1.88 -0.92
CA GLY A 10 -4.86 2.71 -1.93
C GLY A 10 -4.42 2.41 -3.36
N ASP A 11 -3.15 2.02 -3.55
CA ASP A 11 -2.65 1.64 -4.87
C ASP A 11 -3.20 0.29 -5.31
N ALA A 12 -3.13 -0.72 -4.42
CA ALA A 12 -3.66 -2.04 -4.66
C ALA A 12 -5.16 -2.03 -5.03
N VAL A 13 -5.99 -1.31 -4.28
CA VAL A 13 -7.43 -1.20 -4.55
C VAL A 13 -7.70 -0.33 -5.77
N GLY A 14 -7.01 0.79 -5.91
CA GLY A 14 -7.14 1.70 -7.04
C GLY A 14 -6.79 1.01 -8.37
N ALA A 15 -5.67 0.28 -8.42
CA ALA A 15 -5.26 -0.50 -9.59
C ALA A 15 -6.28 -1.60 -9.92
N THR A 16 -6.72 -2.35 -8.90
CA THR A 16 -7.72 -3.43 -9.08
C THR A 16 -9.02 -2.91 -9.66
N LEU A 17 -9.57 -1.83 -9.11
CA LEU A 17 -10.84 -1.26 -9.57
C LEU A 17 -10.67 -0.51 -10.89
N GLY A 18 -9.59 0.24 -11.08
CA GLY A 18 -9.30 0.95 -12.32
C GLY A 18 -9.21 0.02 -13.51
N LEU A 19 -8.43 -1.08 -13.38
CA LEU A 19 -8.36 -2.10 -14.43
C LEU A 19 -9.69 -2.84 -14.62
N THR A 20 -10.42 -3.13 -13.53
CA THR A 20 -11.74 -3.77 -13.62
C THR A 20 -12.72 -2.93 -14.43
N HIS A 21 -12.83 -1.64 -14.16
CA HIS A 21 -13.70 -0.73 -14.91
C HIS A 21 -13.30 -0.64 -16.39
N TYR A 22 -11.99 -0.53 -16.64
CA TYR A 22 -11.49 -0.48 -18.03
C TYR A 22 -11.83 -1.75 -18.82
N LEU A 23 -11.53 -2.93 -18.26
CA LEU A 23 -11.82 -4.19 -18.95
C LEU A 23 -13.33 -4.41 -19.15
N ARG A 24 -14.16 -4.00 -18.18
CA ARG A 24 -15.63 -4.00 -18.33
C ARG A 24 -16.08 -3.07 -19.47
N ALA A 25 -15.48 -1.88 -19.58
CA ALA A 25 -15.74 -0.96 -20.70
C ALA A 25 -15.27 -1.51 -22.05
N CYS A 26 -14.36 -2.49 -22.06
CA CYS A 26 -13.98 -3.27 -23.25
C CYS A 26 -14.91 -4.47 -23.54
N GLY A 27 -15.93 -4.71 -22.70
CA GLY A 27 -16.91 -5.77 -22.89
C GLY A 27 -16.59 -7.09 -22.19
N HIS A 28 -15.57 -7.12 -21.31
CA HIS A 28 -15.22 -8.31 -20.55
C HIS A 28 -16.02 -8.43 -19.24
N THR A 29 -16.30 -9.67 -18.82
CA THR A 29 -16.79 -9.96 -17.48
C THR A 29 -15.59 -10.02 -16.53
N VAL A 30 -15.59 -9.17 -15.49
CA VAL A 30 -14.43 -9.02 -14.60
C VAL A 30 -14.86 -9.07 -13.14
N THR A 31 -14.20 -9.93 -12.38
CA THR A 31 -14.37 -10.07 -10.92
C THR A 31 -13.16 -9.49 -10.21
N PRO A 32 -13.28 -8.36 -9.49
CA PRO A 32 -12.22 -7.85 -8.63
C PRO A 32 -12.18 -8.62 -7.31
N VAL A 33 -10.98 -8.99 -6.86
CA VAL A 33 -10.76 -9.83 -5.68
C VAL A 33 -9.67 -9.23 -4.79
N VAL A 34 -9.92 -9.22 -3.48
CA VAL A 34 -8.92 -8.94 -2.45
C VAL A 34 -8.80 -10.14 -1.52
N PRO A 35 -7.58 -10.51 -1.07
CA PRO A 35 -7.38 -11.62 -0.15
C PRO A 35 -7.99 -11.39 1.23
N SER A 36 -7.97 -10.15 1.72
CA SER A 36 -8.45 -9.75 3.05
C SER A 36 -9.33 -8.52 2.98
N GLU A 37 -9.82 -8.06 4.15
CA GLU A 37 -10.65 -6.86 4.24
C GLU A 37 -9.95 -5.63 3.66
N MET A 38 -10.70 -4.89 2.86
CA MET A 38 -10.30 -3.61 2.29
C MET A 38 -10.41 -2.51 3.36
N PRO A 39 -9.47 -1.55 3.41
CA PRO A 39 -9.55 -0.45 4.36
C PRO A 39 -10.86 0.35 4.22
N PRO A 40 -11.53 0.71 5.34
CA PRO A 40 -12.81 1.42 5.30
C PRO A 40 -12.77 2.73 4.51
N PHE A 41 -11.64 3.46 4.55
CA PHE A 41 -11.46 4.72 3.84
C PHE A 41 -11.38 4.58 2.30
N LEU A 42 -11.42 3.35 1.76
CA LEU A 42 -11.46 3.08 0.32
C LEU A 42 -12.83 2.57 -0.16
N HIS A 43 -13.80 2.35 0.74
CA HIS A 43 -15.12 1.80 0.38
C HIS A 43 -15.96 2.74 -0.49
N TRP A 44 -15.60 4.02 -0.60
CA TRP A 44 -16.26 4.99 -1.46
C TRP A 44 -15.84 4.89 -2.93
N LEU A 45 -14.75 4.17 -3.24
CA LEU A 45 -14.29 4.03 -4.61
C LEU A 45 -15.35 3.37 -5.51
N PRO A 46 -15.48 3.82 -6.76
CA PRO A 46 -16.39 3.20 -7.72
C PRO A 46 -16.10 1.70 -7.85
N GLY A 47 -17.13 0.88 -7.75
CA GLY A 47 -17.01 -0.58 -7.82
C GLY A 47 -16.51 -1.28 -6.55
N ALA A 48 -16.25 -0.56 -5.47
CA ALA A 48 -15.80 -1.16 -4.21
C ALA A 48 -16.79 -2.21 -3.65
N GLY A 49 -18.09 -2.02 -3.89
CA GLY A 49 -19.13 -2.98 -3.49
C GLY A 49 -19.11 -4.30 -4.26
N ASP A 50 -18.46 -4.37 -5.42
CA ASP A 50 -18.32 -5.58 -6.25
C ASP A 50 -17.12 -6.42 -5.85
N VAL A 51 -16.22 -5.89 -5.01
CA VAL A 51 -14.98 -6.56 -4.62
C VAL A 51 -15.27 -7.78 -3.75
N LEU A 52 -14.82 -8.93 -4.19
CA LEU A 52 -14.90 -10.16 -3.42
C LEU A 52 -13.72 -10.26 -2.44
N ASN A 53 -14.03 -10.37 -1.15
CA ASN A 53 -13.05 -10.62 -0.10
C ASN A 53 -12.94 -12.13 0.14
N TYR A 54 -11.76 -12.71 -0.09
CA TYR A 54 -11.54 -14.15 0.05
C TYR A 54 -11.69 -14.64 1.48
N GLU A 55 -11.15 -13.95 2.48
CA GLU A 55 -11.29 -14.36 3.88
C GLU A 55 -12.75 -14.34 4.34
N ALA A 56 -13.55 -13.39 3.88
CA ALA A 56 -14.97 -13.29 4.26
C ALA A 56 -15.86 -14.27 3.45
N ARG A 57 -15.57 -14.45 2.17
CA ARG A 57 -16.38 -15.25 1.25
C ARG A 57 -15.50 -16.07 0.31
N PRO A 58 -14.88 -17.18 0.77
CA PRO A 58 -13.94 -17.96 -0.05
C PRO A 58 -14.63 -18.64 -1.25
N HIS A 59 -15.83 -19.18 -1.11
CA HIS A 59 -16.49 -19.94 -2.19
C HIS A 59 -16.73 -19.13 -3.46
N PRO A 60 -17.32 -17.90 -3.44
CA PRO A 60 -17.47 -17.09 -4.64
C PRO A 60 -16.14 -16.74 -5.32
N VAL A 61 -15.06 -16.55 -4.54
CA VAL A 61 -13.73 -16.29 -5.10
C VAL A 61 -13.16 -17.53 -5.79
N LEU A 62 -13.30 -18.70 -5.17
CA LEU A 62 -12.85 -19.98 -5.75
C LEU A 62 -13.63 -20.32 -7.03
N ASP A 63 -14.92 -20.04 -7.09
CA ASP A 63 -15.73 -20.25 -8.28
C ASP A 63 -15.30 -19.27 -9.40
N ALA A 64 -15.14 -17.97 -9.08
CA ALA A 64 -14.63 -17.01 -10.05
C ALA A 64 -13.20 -17.35 -10.53
N LEU A 65 -12.38 -17.97 -9.69
CA LEU A 65 -11.04 -18.42 -10.04
C LEU A 65 -11.07 -19.59 -11.05
N LYS A 66 -12.01 -20.53 -10.90
CA LYS A 66 -12.21 -21.65 -11.85
C LYS A 66 -12.70 -21.18 -13.22
N GLU A 67 -13.55 -20.14 -13.23
CA GLU A 67 -14.14 -19.58 -14.45
C GLU A 67 -13.22 -18.56 -15.15
N ALA A 68 -12.15 -18.15 -14.50
CA ALA A 68 -11.24 -17.15 -15.03
C ALA A 68 -10.49 -17.66 -16.27
N GLU A 69 -10.56 -16.92 -17.36
CA GLU A 69 -9.73 -17.14 -18.55
C GLU A 69 -8.33 -16.50 -18.39
N VAL A 70 -8.25 -15.42 -17.62
CA VAL A 70 -7.02 -14.68 -17.28
C VAL A 70 -7.12 -14.14 -15.86
N ILE A 71 -6.02 -14.18 -15.14
CA ILE A 71 -5.87 -13.59 -13.79
C ILE A 71 -4.86 -12.46 -13.86
N PHE A 72 -5.31 -11.22 -13.71
CA PHE A 72 -4.41 -10.08 -13.52
C PHE A 72 -4.00 -10.00 -12.06
N CYS A 73 -2.69 -10.03 -11.82
CA CYS A 73 -2.06 -9.92 -10.51
C CYS A 73 -1.46 -8.51 -10.39
N LEU A 74 -2.06 -7.67 -9.56
CA LEU A 74 -1.73 -6.26 -9.46
C LEU A 74 -1.09 -5.94 -8.12
N ASP A 75 -0.06 -5.12 -8.15
CA ASP A 75 0.63 -4.62 -6.96
C ASP A 75 1.20 -5.73 -6.07
N LEU A 76 1.65 -6.81 -6.70
CA LEU A 76 2.26 -7.94 -6.02
C LEU A 76 3.32 -8.60 -6.91
N ASN A 77 4.54 -8.68 -6.42
CA ASN A 77 5.68 -9.30 -7.12
C ASN A 77 5.87 -10.79 -6.79
N ASP A 78 5.05 -11.33 -5.89
CA ASP A 78 5.14 -12.70 -5.36
C ASP A 78 3.74 -13.12 -4.88
N LEU A 79 3.25 -14.28 -5.32
CA LEU A 79 1.92 -14.77 -4.93
C LEU A 79 1.79 -15.00 -3.42
N SER A 80 2.90 -15.20 -2.70
CA SER A 80 2.91 -15.30 -1.23
C SER A 80 2.37 -14.03 -0.54
N ARG A 81 2.40 -12.87 -1.21
CA ARG A 81 1.77 -11.64 -0.71
C ARG A 81 0.25 -11.70 -0.64
N THR A 82 -0.38 -12.68 -1.25
CA THR A 82 -1.82 -12.93 -1.14
C THR A 82 -2.19 -13.81 0.06
N GLN A 83 -1.20 -14.36 0.78
CA GLN A 83 -1.35 -15.20 1.98
C GLN A 83 -2.33 -16.37 1.79
N THR A 84 -3.52 -16.31 2.39
CA THR A 84 -4.50 -17.40 2.33
C THR A 84 -4.98 -17.72 0.92
N LEU A 85 -4.91 -16.78 -0.01
CA LEU A 85 -5.29 -16.99 -1.42
C LEU A 85 -4.11 -17.53 -2.29
N GLU A 86 -2.89 -17.62 -1.75
CA GLU A 86 -1.70 -18.07 -2.48
C GLU A 86 -1.88 -19.45 -3.10
N THR A 87 -2.27 -20.45 -2.31
CA THR A 87 -2.44 -21.83 -2.78
C THR A 87 -3.50 -21.93 -3.90
N PRO A 88 -4.72 -21.37 -3.75
CA PRO A 88 -5.68 -21.35 -4.84
C PRO A 88 -5.17 -20.68 -6.12
N LEU A 89 -4.42 -19.58 -6.01
CA LEU A 89 -3.85 -18.90 -7.18
C LEU A 89 -2.75 -19.72 -7.87
N ARG A 90 -1.95 -20.46 -7.11
CA ARG A 90 -0.92 -21.35 -7.69
C ARG A 90 -1.54 -22.55 -8.42
N GLU A 91 -2.64 -23.07 -7.90
CA GLU A 91 -3.37 -24.20 -8.48
C GLU A 91 -4.27 -23.81 -9.66
N ALA A 92 -4.53 -22.54 -9.85
CA ALA A 92 -5.33 -22.04 -10.96
C ALA A 92 -4.68 -22.33 -12.31
N THR A 93 -5.49 -22.80 -13.27
CA THR A 93 -5.04 -23.12 -14.63
C THR A 93 -4.95 -21.89 -15.54
N ALA A 94 -5.68 -20.84 -15.22
CA ALA A 94 -5.67 -19.60 -15.98
C ALA A 94 -4.29 -18.91 -15.94
N PRO A 95 -3.81 -18.34 -17.06
CA PRO A 95 -2.57 -17.59 -17.07
C PRO A 95 -2.64 -16.36 -16.18
N ARG A 96 -1.57 -16.14 -15.42
CA ARG A 96 -1.41 -14.98 -14.53
C ARG A 96 -0.61 -13.89 -15.22
N VAL A 97 -1.17 -12.70 -15.31
CA VAL A 97 -0.56 -11.51 -15.91
C VAL A 97 -0.16 -10.54 -14.78
N LEU A 98 1.11 -10.17 -14.73
CA LEU A 98 1.64 -9.26 -13.72
C LEU A 98 1.61 -7.82 -14.19
N ILE A 99 1.08 -6.90 -13.35
CA ILE A 99 1.28 -5.45 -13.44
C ILE A 99 1.66 -4.97 -12.05
N ASP A 100 2.93 -4.59 -11.87
CA ASP A 100 3.50 -4.35 -10.55
C ASP A 100 4.68 -3.38 -10.61
N HIS A 101 4.96 -2.66 -9.52
CA HIS A 101 6.10 -1.76 -9.42
C HIS A 101 7.09 -2.15 -8.30
N HIS A 102 6.95 -3.32 -7.71
CA HIS A 102 7.87 -3.80 -6.69
C HIS A 102 9.13 -4.43 -7.31
N MET A 103 10.24 -4.37 -6.55
CA MET A 103 11.50 -5.03 -6.93
C MET A 103 11.41 -6.56 -6.77
N PHE A 104 12.20 -7.28 -7.56
CA PHE A 104 12.42 -8.72 -7.45
C PHE A 104 11.15 -9.57 -7.65
N PRO A 105 10.43 -9.42 -8.78
CA PRO A 105 9.29 -10.28 -9.10
C PRO A 105 9.73 -11.74 -9.19
N LYS A 106 8.83 -12.65 -8.77
CA LYS A 106 9.06 -14.08 -8.90
C LYS A 106 8.72 -14.57 -10.29
N ASP A 107 9.37 -15.66 -10.71
CA ASP A 107 9.11 -16.34 -11.99
C ASP A 107 7.91 -17.30 -11.83
N GLU A 108 6.72 -16.72 -11.65
CA GLU A 108 5.47 -17.47 -11.46
C GLU A 108 4.27 -16.86 -12.21
N PHE A 109 4.57 -15.89 -13.06
CA PHE A 109 3.60 -15.22 -13.93
C PHE A 109 3.83 -15.63 -15.38
N PHE A 110 2.73 -15.80 -16.13
CA PHE A 110 2.80 -16.17 -17.55
C PHE A 110 3.43 -15.06 -18.39
N CYS A 111 3.07 -13.82 -18.12
CA CYS A 111 3.66 -12.62 -18.71
C CYS A 111 3.37 -11.42 -17.78
N GLY A 112 3.88 -10.26 -18.16
CA GLY A 112 3.62 -9.00 -17.46
C GLY A 112 4.88 -8.20 -17.20
N THR A 113 4.73 -7.18 -16.38
CA THR A 113 5.79 -6.21 -16.12
C THR A 113 5.82 -5.80 -14.66
N SER A 114 7.03 -5.74 -14.09
CA SER A 114 7.29 -5.10 -12.81
C SER A 114 8.33 -4.00 -13.04
N LEU A 115 7.95 -2.74 -12.80
CA LEU A 115 8.76 -1.55 -13.08
C LEU A 115 8.97 -0.73 -11.80
N PRO A 116 10.04 -0.96 -11.04
CA PRO A 116 10.30 -0.25 -9.77
C PRO A 116 10.49 1.27 -9.89
N ASP A 117 10.76 1.78 -11.09
CA ASP A 117 10.89 3.21 -11.35
C ASP A 117 9.52 3.91 -11.51
N LYS A 118 8.45 3.15 -11.60
CA LYS A 118 7.09 3.69 -11.61
C LYS A 118 6.65 4.07 -10.19
N SER A 119 5.84 5.10 -10.10
CA SER A 119 5.38 5.64 -8.82
C SER A 119 4.40 4.73 -8.09
N SER A 120 3.66 3.92 -8.85
CA SER A 120 2.58 3.06 -8.36
C SER A 120 2.13 2.07 -9.44
N THR A 121 1.45 1.01 -9.03
CA THR A 121 0.77 0.10 -9.95
C THR A 121 -0.37 0.80 -10.70
N CYS A 122 -1.01 1.81 -10.11
CA CYS A 122 -1.99 2.65 -10.79
C CYS A 122 -1.40 3.44 -11.97
N GLU A 123 -0.17 3.94 -11.87
CA GLU A 123 0.53 4.53 -13.02
C GLU A 123 0.69 3.51 -14.14
N MET A 124 1.06 2.27 -13.80
CA MET A 124 1.22 1.19 -14.78
C MET A 124 -0.11 0.73 -15.40
N VAL A 125 -1.20 0.73 -14.63
CA VAL A 125 -2.55 0.47 -15.17
C VAL A 125 -2.94 1.57 -16.16
N TYR A 126 -2.64 2.83 -15.88
CA TYR A 126 -2.85 3.90 -16.86
C TYR A 126 -2.03 3.66 -18.14
N ASP A 127 -0.74 3.35 -18.02
CA ASP A 127 0.11 3.06 -19.17
C ASP A 127 -0.44 1.87 -19.98
N PHE A 128 -0.85 0.78 -19.29
CA PHE A 128 -1.49 -0.38 -19.94
C PHE A 128 -2.71 0.03 -20.76
N ILE A 129 -3.59 0.87 -20.22
CA ILE A 129 -4.78 1.36 -20.92
C ILE A 129 -4.38 2.16 -22.17
N VAL A 130 -3.39 3.05 -22.07
CA VAL A 130 -2.92 3.89 -23.18
C VAL A 130 -2.25 3.05 -24.26
N GLU A 131 -1.36 2.13 -23.89
CA GLU A 131 -0.64 1.25 -24.82
C GLU A 131 -1.58 0.34 -25.62
N HIS A 132 -2.71 -0.05 -25.04
CA HIS A 132 -3.73 -0.84 -25.72
C HIS A 132 -4.78 0.00 -26.46
N GLY A 133 -4.51 1.31 -26.66
CA GLY A 133 -5.40 2.21 -27.39
C GLY A 133 -6.73 2.49 -26.69
N GLY A 134 -6.79 2.27 -25.38
CA GLY A 134 -8.02 2.40 -24.59
C GLY A 134 -8.21 3.76 -23.92
N VAL A 135 -7.38 4.74 -24.21
CA VAL A 135 -7.38 6.04 -23.55
C VAL A 135 -8.74 6.74 -23.59
N ASP A 136 -9.49 6.59 -24.67
CA ASP A 136 -10.85 7.17 -24.81
C ASP A 136 -11.90 6.48 -23.92
N LYS A 137 -11.57 5.34 -23.32
CA LYS A 137 -12.43 4.61 -22.38
C LYS A 137 -12.22 5.05 -20.95
N ILE A 138 -11.20 5.86 -20.66
CA ILE A 138 -10.97 6.40 -19.32
C ILE A 138 -12.08 7.40 -19.00
N ASN A 139 -13.04 6.93 -18.23
CA ASN A 139 -14.13 7.71 -17.70
C ASN A 139 -13.79 8.23 -16.27
N PRO A 140 -14.64 9.07 -15.64
CA PRO A 140 -14.39 9.58 -14.30
C PRO A 140 -14.20 8.48 -13.22
N GLU A 141 -14.83 7.32 -13.34
CA GLU A 141 -14.72 6.21 -12.39
C GLU A 141 -13.32 5.56 -12.47
N ILE A 142 -12.83 5.29 -13.69
CA ILE A 142 -11.47 4.80 -13.91
C ILE A 142 -10.45 5.84 -13.42
N ALA A 143 -10.70 7.11 -13.73
CA ALA A 143 -9.83 8.20 -13.32
C ALA A 143 -9.72 8.35 -11.81
N GLN A 144 -10.83 8.20 -11.07
CA GLN A 144 -10.85 8.23 -9.61
C GLN A 144 -10.03 7.08 -9.00
N CYS A 145 -10.18 5.86 -9.53
CA CYS A 145 -9.44 4.70 -9.07
C CYS A 145 -7.94 4.87 -9.28
N ILE A 146 -7.51 5.24 -10.50
CA ILE A 146 -6.10 5.47 -10.83
C ILE A 146 -5.51 6.60 -9.99
N TYR A 147 -6.22 7.72 -9.89
CA TYR A 147 -5.76 8.87 -9.09
C TYR A 147 -5.57 8.52 -7.61
N THR A 148 -6.45 7.68 -7.05
CA THR A 148 -6.35 7.25 -5.65
C THR A 148 -5.04 6.50 -5.38
N GLY A 149 -4.63 5.58 -6.24
CA GLY A 149 -3.36 4.89 -6.09
C GLY A 149 -2.16 5.82 -6.28
N LEU A 150 -2.17 6.66 -7.33
CA LEU A 150 -1.15 7.68 -7.52
C LEU A 150 -0.99 8.57 -6.27
N LEU A 151 -2.11 9.05 -5.72
CA LEU A 151 -2.13 9.93 -4.55
C LEU A 151 -1.55 9.27 -3.30
N THR A 152 -1.95 8.04 -3.02
CA THR A 152 -1.55 7.33 -1.79
C THR A 152 -0.10 6.91 -1.84
N ASP A 153 0.36 6.33 -2.96
CA ASP A 153 1.70 5.75 -3.07
C ASP A 153 2.80 6.81 -3.26
N THR A 154 2.46 7.96 -3.82
CA THR A 154 3.35 9.11 -3.91
C THR A 154 3.36 9.97 -2.63
N GLY A 155 2.58 9.62 -1.62
CA GLY A 155 2.42 10.41 -0.40
C GLY A 155 1.91 11.82 -0.69
N ALA A 156 0.84 11.93 -1.48
CA ALA A 156 0.30 13.19 -2.01
C ALA A 156 1.33 13.95 -2.86
N PHE A 157 1.96 13.25 -3.79
CA PHE A 157 2.94 13.79 -4.76
C PHE A 157 4.20 14.37 -4.13
N ARG A 158 4.59 13.90 -2.92
CA ARG A 158 5.78 14.39 -2.20
C ARG A 158 6.99 13.47 -2.30
N PHE A 159 6.80 12.19 -2.64
CA PHE A 159 7.90 11.24 -2.67
C PHE A 159 8.71 11.32 -3.97
N PRO A 160 10.00 10.90 -3.95
CA PRO A 160 10.88 10.99 -5.12
C PRO A 160 10.39 10.28 -6.37
N ALA A 161 9.58 9.22 -6.22
CA ALA A 161 8.95 8.50 -7.33
C ALA A 161 7.92 9.36 -8.10
N THR A 162 7.56 10.54 -7.60
CA THR A 162 6.67 11.50 -8.30
C THR A 162 7.41 12.16 -9.44
N THR A 163 7.38 11.53 -10.61
CA THR A 163 8.04 12.02 -11.82
C THR A 163 7.16 13.03 -12.59
N ALA A 164 7.73 13.66 -13.61
CA ALA A 164 6.93 14.46 -14.54
C ALA A 164 5.87 13.64 -15.28
N SER A 165 6.09 12.33 -15.47
CA SER A 165 5.10 11.39 -16.02
C SER A 165 3.85 11.34 -15.16
N VAL A 166 4.01 11.13 -13.85
CA VAL A 166 2.89 11.13 -12.88
C VAL A 166 2.02 12.37 -13.01
N HIS A 167 2.64 13.55 -13.06
CA HIS A 167 1.89 14.82 -13.21
C HIS A 167 1.17 14.92 -14.56
N ARG A 168 1.74 14.36 -15.65
CA ARG A 168 1.04 14.31 -16.95
C ARG A 168 -0.16 13.37 -16.91
N VAL A 169 -0.03 12.20 -16.26
CA VAL A 169 -1.15 11.29 -16.02
C VAL A 169 -2.26 12.02 -15.27
N VAL A 170 -1.93 12.70 -14.17
CA VAL A 170 -2.91 13.49 -13.40
C VAL A 170 -3.59 14.55 -14.26
N ALA A 171 -2.83 15.27 -15.11
CA ALA A 171 -3.38 16.27 -16.02
C ALA A 171 -4.38 15.62 -17.00
N ASP A 172 -4.02 14.51 -17.65
CA ASP A 172 -4.91 13.80 -18.57
C ASP A 172 -6.19 13.29 -17.85
N LEU A 173 -6.05 12.73 -16.64
CA LEU A 173 -7.22 12.33 -15.84
C LEU A 173 -8.13 13.52 -15.52
N LYS A 174 -7.57 14.70 -15.26
CA LYS A 174 -8.33 15.95 -15.04
C LYS A 174 -9.10 16.37 -16.29
N ASP A 175 -8.45 16.30 -17.45
CA ASP A 175 -9.09 16.63 -18.74
C ASP A 175 -10.25 15.68 -19.06
N ARG A 176 -10.24 14.45 -18.47
CA ARG A 176 -11.29 13.42 -18.57
C ARG A 176 -12.34 13.51 -17.46
N GLY A 177 -12.37 14.57 -16.69
CA GLY A 177 -13.41 14.84 -15.69
C GLY A 177 -13.11 14.33 -14.28
N LEU A 178 -11.85 14.05 -13.95
CA LEU A 178 -11.47 13.72 -12.58
C LEU A 178 -11.75 14.88 -11.63
N GLU A 179 -12.56 14.64 -10.63
CA GLU A 179 -12.76 15.53 -9.47
C GLU A 179 -11.89 15.03 -8.30
N HIS A 180 -10.75 15.69 -8.09
CA HIS A 180 -9.76 15.22 -7.12
C HIS A 180 -10.06 15.64 -5.67
N THR A 181 -10.76 16.76 -5.44
CA THR A 181 -11.05 17.29 -4.09
C THR A 181 -11.79 16.28 -3.22
N PRO A 182 -12.90 15.66 -3.68
CA PRO A 182 -13.58 14.64 -2.88
C PRO A 182 -12.70 13.44 -2.52
N ILE A 183 -11.72 13.11 -3.37
CA ILE A 183 -10.78 12.01 -3.12
C ILE A 183 -9.85 12.38 -1.96
N HIS A 184 -9.31 13.62 -1.96
CA HIS A 184 -8.49 14.11 -0.85
C HIS A 184 -9.26 14.14 0.46
N GLU A 185 -10.49 14.64 0.44
CA GLU A 185 -11.38 14.67 1.61
C GLU A 185 -11.62 13.26 2.15
N ALA A 186 -11.92 12.30 1.28
CA ALA A 186 -12.17 10.91 1.68
C ALA A 186 -10.94 10.24 2.30
N ILE A 187 -9.73 10.55 1.82
CA ILE A 187 -8.50 9.91 2.28
C ILE A 187 -7.89 10.64 3.49
N TYR A 188 -7.88 11.98 3.48
CA TYR A 188 -7.14 12.77 4.46
C TYR A 188 -8.00 13.49 5.48
N ASP A 189 -9.27 13.79 5.18
CA ASP A 189 -10.15 14.60 6.01
C ASP A 189 -11.33 13.80 6.61
N SER A 190 -11.31 12.48 6.50
CA SER A 190 -12.32 11.55 7.03
C SER A 190 -11.98 10.97 8.42
N TRP A 191 -11.09 11.61 9.16
CA TRP A 191 -10.60 11.09 10.43
C TRP A 191 -11.61 11.32 11.58
N THR A 192 -11.71 10.31 12.44
CA THR A 192 -12.51 10.43 13.66
C THR A 192 -11.82 11.35 14.67
N GLN A 193 -12.62 11.95 15.57
CA GLN A 193 -12.06 12.72 16.68
C GLN A 193 -11.10 11.88 17.55
N SER A 194 -11.39 10.58 17.72
CA SER A 194 -10.53 9.65 18.45
C SER A 194 -9.16 9.52 17.80
N ARG A 195 -9.11 9.37 16.48
CA ARG A 195 -7.86 9.32 15.71
C ARG A 195 -7.06 10.63 15.84
N MET A 196 -7.73 11.78 15.80
CA MET A 196 -7.06 13.08 15.99
C MET A 196 -6.47 13.22 17.39
N ARG A 197 -7.19 12.80 18.44
CA ARG A 197 -6.68 12.78 19.82
C ARG A 197 -5.52 11.81 19.97
N PHE A 198 -5.62 10.62 19.34
CA PHE A 198 -4.53 9.66 19.31
C PHE A 198 -3.29 10.22 18.62
N LEU A 199 -3.45 10.91 17.49
CA LEU A 199 -2.31 11.57 16.83
C LEU A 199 -1.59 12.54 17.77
N GLY A 200 -2.33 13.41 18.47
CA GLY A 200 -1.75 14.33 19.45
C GLY A 200 -0.99 13.59 20.55
N PHE A 201 -1.55 12.51 21.10
CA PHE A 201 -0.91 11.65 22.09
C PHE A 201 0.34 10.96 21.53
N ALA A 202 0.26 10.39 20.35
CA ALA A 202 1.39 9.68 19.74
C ALA A 202 2.59 10.61 19.47
N LEU A 203 2.32 11.84 19.03
CA LEU A 203 3.37 12.82 18.77
C LEU A 203 3.91 13.47 20.08
N GLY A 204 3.05 13.73 21.07
CA GLY A 204 3.45 14.36 22.33
C GLY A 204 4.09 13.39 23.34
N GLU A 205 3.57 12.15 23.39
CA GLU A 205 3.89 11.22 24.50
C GLU A 205 4.65 9.96 24.06
N ARG A 206 4.63 9.63 22.76
CA ARG A 206 5.21 8.37 22.25
C ARG A 206 6.28 8.56 21.21
N MET A 207 6.52 9.80 20.78
CA MET A 207 7.58 10.12 19.83
C MET A 207 8.89 10.39 20.58
N GLU A 208 9.94 9.66 20.21
CA GLU A 208 11.31 9.87 20.69
C GLU A 208 12.19 10.28 19.52
N ILE A 209 13.01 11.31 19.71
CA ILE A 209 13.93 11.81 18.68
C ILE A 209 15.37 11.54 19.12
N PHE A 210 16.17 11.02 18.20
CA PHE A 210 17.59 10.72 18.36
C PHE A 210 18.41 11.61 17.41
N PRO A 211 18.73 12.86 17.80
CA PRO A 211 19.34 13.83 16.89
C PRO A 211 20.71 13.38 16.36
N LYS A 212 21.51 12.72 17.21
CA LYS A 212 22.85 12.22 16.81
C LYS A 212 22.75 11.14 15.73
N GLN A 213 21.72 10.32 15.78
CA GLN A 213 21.44 9.26 14.79
C GLN A 213 20.49 9.71 13.68
N LYS A 214 20.15 11.00 13.63
CA LYS A 214 19.18 11.60 12.67
C LYS A 214 17.89 10.77 12.54
N SER A 215 17.40 10.20 13.65
CA SER A 215 16.33 9.21 13.68
C SER A 215 15.20 9.58 14.63
N GLY A 216 13.99 9.09 14.31
CA GLY A 216 12.82 9.20 15.16
C GLY A 216 12.10 7.87 15.33
N LEU A 217 11.52 7.65 16.49
CA LEU A 217 10.73 6.49 16.86
C LEU A 217 9.38 6.93 17.39
N ILE A 218 8.32 6.26 16.94
CA ILE A 218 7.02 6.27 17.60
C ILE A 218 6.70 4.84 18.01
N ALA A 219 6.44 4.59 19.30
CA ALA A 219 6.17 3.24 19.80
C ALA A 219 4.78 3.19 20.45
N ILE A 220 3.87 2.44 19.86
CA ILE A 220 2.46 2.32 20.26
C ILE A 220 2.20 0.94 20.83
N SER A 221 1.92 0.88 22.12
CA SER A 221 1.58 -0.35 22.82
C SER A 221 0.12 -0.76 22.57
N LYS A 222 -0.20 -2.02 22.85
CA LYS A 222 -1.59 -2.53 22.86
C LYS A 222 -2.48 -1.71 23.80
N ARG A 223 -1.93 -1.27 24.96
CA ARG A 223 -2.65 -0.42 25.90
C ARG A 223 -2.99 0.94 25.31
N ASP A 224 -2.04 1.56 24.58
CA ASP A 224 -2.29 2.83 23.89
C ASP A 224 -3.37 2.67 22.82
N ALA A 225 -3.32 1.59 22.03
CA ALA A 225 -4.33 1.29 21.04
C ALA A 225 -5.75 1.11 21.65
N GLN A 226 -5.83 0.43 22.78
CA GLN A 226 -7.09 0.26 23.52
C GLN A 226 -7.62 1.58 24.10
N LEU A 227 -6.74 2.43 24.65
CA LEU A 227 -7.11 3.72 25.24
C LEU A 227 -7.85 4.62 24.24
N PHE A 228 -7.47 4.58 22.97
CA PHE A 228 -8.07 5.38 21.91
C PHE A 228 -9.04 4.60 21.03
N ASN A 229 -9.34 3.33 21.35
CA ASN A 229 -10.18 2.44 20.57
C ASN A 229 -9.79 2.42 19.08
N LEU A 230 -8.48 2.21 18.82
CA LEU A 230 -7.94 2.25 17.46
C LEU A 230 -8.41 1.06 16.63
N GLY A 231 -8.90 1.37 15.44
CA GLY A 231 -9.24 0.41 14.40
C GLY A 231 -8.13 0.21 13.35
N PRO A 232 -8.40 -0.66 12.36
CA PRO A 232 -7.53 -0.79 11.20
C PRO A 232 -7.35 0.56 10.48
N GLY A 233 -6.11 0.90 10.12
CA GLY A 233 -5.80 2.16 9.42
C GLY A 233 -5.49 3.36 10.33
N ASP A 234 -5.88 3.38 11.62
CA ASP A 234 -5.70 4.55 12.49
C ASP A 234 -4.23 4.93 12.75
N THR A 235 -3.30 4.01 12.57
CA THR A 235 -1.85 4.26 12.68
C THR A 235 -1.18 4.58 11.34
N GLU A 236 -1.91 4.57 10.24
CA GLU A 236 -1.34 4.88 8.93
C GLU A 236 -0.86 6.33 8.85
N GLY A 237 0.26 6.52 8.17
CA GLY A 237 0.91 7.83 8.05
C GLY A 237 1.68 8.28 9.29
N LEU A 238 1.48 7.66 10.47
CA LEU A 238 2.12 8.09 11.72
C LEU A 238 3.65 8.05 11.65
N VAL A 239 4.21 7.07 10.94
CA VAL A 239 5.66 6.92 10.75
C VAL A 239 6.33 8.09 10.03
N ILE A 240 5.58 8.93 9.31
CA ILE A 240 6.13 10.05 8.54
C ILE A 240 6.45 11.26 9.41
N TYR A 241 5.73 11.45 10.52
CA TYR A 241 5.85 12.67 11.34
C TYR A 241 7.25 12.97 11.85
N PRO A 242 8.03 12.01 12.39
CA PRO A 242 9.40 12.30 12.80
C PRO A 242 10.27 12.86 11.67
N LEU A 243 10.04 12.43 10.41
CA LEU A 243 10.75 12.93 9.25
C LEU A 243 10.45 14.41 8.92
N SER A 244 9.38 14.97 9.49
CA SER A 244 9.06 16.40 9.36
C SER A 244 9.96 17.29 10.22
N ILE A 245 10.70 16.71 11.16
CA ILE A 245 11.65 17.42 12.02
C ILE A 245 12.95 17.65 11.24
N THR A 246 13.45 18.87 11.28
CA THR A 246 14.70 19.22 10.62
C THR A 246 15.86 18.35 11.11
N GLY A 247 16.61 17.77 10.16
CA GLY A 247 17.75 16.91 10.45
C GLY A 247 17.41 15.45 10.68
N ILE A 248 16.14 15.06 10.78
CA ILE A 248 15.73 13.65 10.87
C ILE A 248 15.63 13.03 9.47
N ARG A 249 16.30 11.90 9.29
CA ARG A 249 16.42 11.17 8.03
C ARG A 249 15.79 9.78 8.06
N PHE A 250 15.65 9.18 9.24
CA PHE A 250 15.12 7.85 9.45
C PHE A 250 14.02 7.87 10.50
N SER A 251 12.90 7.21 10.23
CA SER A 251 11.77 7.12 11.12
C SER A 251 11.21 5.72 11.21
N VAL A 252 10.81 5.34 12.41
CA VAL A 252 10.24 4.03 12.71
C VAL A 252 8.97 4.18 13.54
N LEU A 253 7.94 3.47 13.12
CA LEU A 253 6.75 3.20 13.93
C LEU A 253 6.80 1.74 14.38
N ILE A 254 6.74 1.49 15.69
CA ILE A 254 6.59 0.16 16.29
C ILE A 254 5.20 0.06 16.88
N THR A 255 4.41 -0.94 16.45
CA THR A 255 3.04 -1.15 16.93
C THR A 255 2.89 -2.55 17.49
N GLU A 256 2.48 -2.66 18.74
CA GLU A 256 2.14 -3.93 19.37
C GLU A 256 0.76 -4.41 18.85
N ARG A 257 0.73 -5.60 18.26
CA ARG A 257 -0.48 -6.28 17.80
C ARG A 257 -0.76 -7.50 18.69
N PRO A 258 -1.95 -8.10 18.65
CA PRO A 258 -2.28 -9.26 19.51
C PRO A 258 -1.30 -10.43 19.40
N THR A 259 -0.76 -10.70 18.22
CA THR A 259 0.07 -11.87 17.92
C THR A 259 1.49 -11.54 17.49
N GLU A 260 1.80 -10.29 17.17
CA GLU A 260 3.10 -9.86 16.64
C GLU A 260 3.38 -8.39 16.96
N VAL A 261 4.63 -7.98 16.89
CA VAL A 261 5.00 -6.57 16.86
C VAL A 261 5.30 -6.18 15.42
N ARG A 262 4.53 -5.22 14.89
CA ARG A 262 4.72 -4.68 13.55
C ARG A 262 5.56 -3.43 13.55
N MET A 263 6.30 -3.27 12.46
CA MET A 263 7.16 -2.12 12.27
C MET A 263 6.94 -1.52 10.90
N SER A 264 6.97 -0.19 10.84
CA SER A 264 7.02 0.56 9.59
C SER A 264 8.26 1.44 9.60
N PHE A 265 8.98 1.45 8.50
CA PHE A 265 10.24 2.18 8.34
C PHE A 265 10.11 3.18 7.19
N ARG A 266 10.57 4.40 7.41
CA ARG A 266 10.64 5.43 6.36
C ARG A 266 11.97 6.16 6.46
N SER A 267 12.51 6.56 5.32
CA SER A 267 13.74 7.34 5.27
C SER A 267 13.67 8.47 4.24
N LYS A 268 14.63 9.37 4.33
CA LYS A 268 14.93 10.41 3.33
C LYS A 268 16.37 10.22 2.86
N GLY A 269 16.62 10.51 1.57
CA GLY A 269 17.96 10.36 0.97
C GLY A 269 18.34 8.89 0.80
N ASP A 270 19.61 8.57 1.04
CA ASP A 270 20.24 7.32 0.63
C ASP A 270 20.24 6.22 1.71
N PHE A 271 19.44 6.36 2.76
CA PHE A 271 19.33 5.33 3.79
C PHE A 271 18.32 4.26 3.36
N ASP A 272 18.81 3.07 3.00
CA ASP A 272 18.00 1.93 2.56
C ASP A 272 17.28 1.25 3.74
N VAL A 273 16.00 1.58 3.92
CA VAL A 273 15.16 0.94 4.95
C VAL A 273 14.72 -0.47 4.56
N ASN A 274 14.78 -0.87 3.28
CA ASN A 274 14.48 -2.23 2.86
C ASN A 274 15.59 -3.19 3.31
N GLU A 275 16.85 -2.83 3.10
CA GLU A 275 17.97 -3.61 3.63
C GLU A 275 17.91 -3.70 5.15
N PHE A 276 17.67 -2.57 5.84
CA PHE A 276 17.53 -2.53 7.29
C PHE A 276 16.43 -3.46 7.81
N ALA A 277 15.25 -3.43 7.19
CA ALA A 277 14.11 -4.27 7.55
C ALA A 277 14.39 -5.77 7.34
N ARG A 278 14.97 -6.13 6.20
CA ARG A 278 15.36 -7.51 5.88
C ARG A 278 16.38 -8.06 6.86
N LYS A 279 17.40 -7.27 7.17
CA LYS A 279 18.51 -7.70 8.02
C LYS A 279 18.12 -7.88 9.48
N HIS A 280 17.19 -7.05 10.00
CA HIS A 280 16.98 -6.97 11.45
C HIS A 280 15.56 -7.34 11.91
N PHE A 281 14.53 -7.28 11.03
CA PHE A 281 13.13 -7.34 11.44
C PHE A 281 12.22 -8.14 10.51
N ASN A 282 12.75 -9.17 9.85
CA ASN A 282 11.96 -10.07 8.98
C ASN A 282 11.01 -9.28 8.06
N GLY A 283 11.55 -8.28 7.38
CA GLY A 283 10.76 -7.32 6.62
C GLY A 283 11.22 -7.14 5.19
N GLY A 284 10.72 -6.09 4.54
CA GLY A 284 11.06 -5.71 3.19
C GLY A 284 10.11 -4.63 2.68
N GLY A 285 10.33 -4.20 1.45
CA GLY A 285 9.55 -3.15 0.78
C GLY A 285 10.42 -2.34 -0.19
N HIS A 286 10.14 -1.07 -0.31
CA HIS A 286 10.89 -0.13 -1.13
C HIS A 286 12.09 0.47 -0.38
N PHE A 287 13.00 1.09 -1.12
CA PHE A 287 14.22 1.69 -0.59
C PHE A 287 13.97 2.66 0.59
N ASN A 288 13.02 3.58 0.44
CA ASN A 288 12.67 4.56 1.47
C ASN A 288 11.39 4.23 2.26
N ALA A 289 10.71 3.10 1.97
CA ALA A 289 9.45 2.72 2.60
C ALA A 289 9.36 1.19 2.75
N SER A 290 9.55 0.68 3.96
CA SER A 290 9.54 -0.75 4.22
C SER A 290 8.74 -1.09 5.47
N GLY A 291 8.32 -2.33 5.56
CA GLY A 291 7.70 -2.92 6.74
C GLY A 291 8.56 -3.98 7.37
N GLY A 292 8.21 -4.40 8.58
CA GLY A 292 8.86 -5.51 9.26
C GLY A 292 8.02 -6.04 10.41
N LYS A 293 8.45 -7.18 10.96
CA LYS A 293 7.82 -7.80 12.14
C LYS A 293 8.87 -8.35 13.09
N SER A 294 8.50 -8.42 14.34
CA SER A 294 9.33 -8.99 15.40
C SER A 294 8.51 -10.01 16.19
N ASN A 295 9.17 -11.14 16.50
CA ASN A 295 8.63 -12.19 17.37
C ASN A 295 9.02 -11.95 18.85
N LEU A 296 9.78 -10.89 19.13
CA LEU A 296 10.10 -10.46 20.49
C LEU A 296 8.91 -9.72 21.11
N THR A 297 8.92 -9.55 22.41
CA THR A 297 7.95 -8.68 23.09
C THR A 297 8.08 -7.24 22.58
N PHE A 298 7.06 -6.43 22.84
CA PHE A 298 7.06 -5.01 22.47
C PHE A 298 8.26 -4.27 23.06
N ALA A 299 8.52 -4.46 24.36
CA ALA A 299 9.63 -3.81 25.06
C ALA A 299 11.00 -4.24 24.50
N GLU A 300 11.19 -5.55 24.27
CA GLU A 300 12.43 -6.07 23.66
C GLU A 300 12.63 -5.59 22.23
N THR A 301 11.55 -5.46 21.45
CA THR A 301 11.61 -4.94 20.07
C THR A 301 12.05 -3.47 20.06
N VAL A 302 11.49 -2.66 20.95
CA VAL A 302 11.89 -1.24 21.13
C VAL A 302 13.35 -1.14 21.55
N ALA A 303 13.77 -1.96 22.54
CA ALA A 303 15.16 -1.98 23.01
C ALA A 303 16.14 -2.42 21.90
N LYS A 304 15.79 -3.47 21.15
CA LYS A 304 16.56 -3.93 19.99
C LYS A 304 16.72 -2.80 18.95
N PHE A 305 15.62 -2.13 18.58
CA PHE A 305 15.71 -1.02 17.65
C PHE A 305 16.64 0.08 18.16
N LYS A 306 16.49 0.52 19.40
CA LYS A 306 17.36 1.57 20.01
C LYS A 306 18.84 1.15 20.03
N SER A 307 19.15 -0.12 20.28
CA SER A 307 20.53 -0.63 20.24
C SER A 307 21.15 -0.60 18.86
N LEU A 308 20.33 -0.86 17.82
CA LEU A 308 20.78 -0.81 16.43
C LEU A 308 21.07 0.61 15.94
N LEU A 309 20.39 1.64 16.47
CA LEU A 309 20.61 3.04 16.07
C LEU A 309 22.07 3.48 16.21
N ASN A 310 22.81 2.91 17.14
CA ASN A 310 24.23 3.24 17.32
C ASN A 310 25.14 2.70 16.21
N GLN A 311 24.63 1.81 15.36
CA GLN A 311 25.35 1.20 14.24
C GLN A 311 25.01 1.86 12.89
N TYR A 312 23.98 2.69 12.85
CA TYR A 312 23.47 3.31 11.64
C TYR A 312 23.42 4.83 11.78
N HIS A 313 24.03 5.51 10.84
CA HIS A 313 24.10 6.97 10.77
C HIS A 313 23.57 7.41 9.41
N PRO A 314 22.25 7.64 9.23
CA PRO A 314 21.70 8.16 7.98
C PRO A 314 22.34 9.52 7.64
N GLU A 315 22.90 9.64 6.44
CA GLU A 315 23.53 10.88 5.96
C GLU A 315 22.52 11.96 5.57
#